data_fa05d76130feec35351efca360d4c672
#
_entry.id   fa05d76130feec35351efca360d4c672
#
_cell.length_a   1.000
_cell.length_b   1.000
_cell.length_c   1.000
_cell.angle_alpha   90.00
_cell.angle_beta   90.00
_cell.angle_gamma   90.00
#
_symmetry.space_group_name_H-M   'P 1'
#
loop_
_entity.id
_entity.type
_entity.pdbx_description
1 polymer ?
#
loop_
_entity_poly.entity_id
_entity_poly.type
_entity_poly.pdbx_seq_one_letter_code
_entity_poly.pdbx_strand_id
1 'polypeptide(L)'
;MNKNLLFSYLAGTVLGMAAVLPGAAQHTAQAPAEAVGDAARITVRLDRISERTVSDRLLGFNIVYAKNPDSLWRSGVLEKAIRDVRPGFLRYPGGTVNTYFHWEHPTGNGWEDLWDPQYDTARNRPPEEFMDIDEYMALVRRTGAEPLLGINVNSGFRWNRVEEGVQEALRLMKYCRDKGFKVKYWFMGNEPYMHDCNGGAVTPARYGEMINAFVPRMKEFDPDIKIIANWHATFRKHGRQYDELFAVAGRNIDIIDVHWYCMWGTASWNEWLAKTPCGVFLGDSYASEID
;
A
#
# COMPACT_ATOMS: atom_id res chain seq x y z
N MET A 1 -9.47 29.14 14.45
CA MET A 1 -8.93 28.65 13.16
C MET A 1 -7.47 28.29 13.37
N ASN A 2 -7.18 27.03 13.63
CA ASN A 2 -5.85 26.55 14.03
C ASN A 2 -5.10 26.00 12.81
N LYS A 3 -3.98 26.64 12.47
CA LYS A 3 -3.12 26.31 11.32
C LYS A 3 -2.09 25.19 11.59
N ASN A 4 -2.33 24.28 12.52
CA ASN A 4 -1.28 23.35 13.00
C ASN A 4 -1.56 21.87 12.75
N LEU A 5 -2.26 21.50 11.68
CA LEU A 5 -2.59 20.09 11.41
C LEU A 5 -1.92 19.49 10.16
N LEU A 6 -0.89 20.15 9.59
CA LEU A 6 -0.32 19.69 8.31
C LEU A 6 1.06 19.04 8.39
N PHE A 7 1.61 18.77 9.58
CA PHE A 7 3.00 18.27 9.69
C PHE A 7 3.18 16.90 10.35
N SER A 8 2.14 16.13 10.59
CA SER A 8 2.26 14.89 11.39
C SER A 8 2.41 13.58 10.59
N TYR A 9 2.54 13.58 9.28
CA TYR A 9 2.58 12.34 8.49
C TYR A 9 3.86 12.08 7.67
N LEU A 10 4.94 12.85 7.90
CA LEU A 10 6.22 12.67 7.21
C LEU A 10 7.39 12.29 8.13
N ALA A 11 7.13 11.87 9.36
CA ALA A 11 8.17 11.35 10.26
C ALA A 11 8.21 9.82 10.26
N GLY A 12 8.41 9.23 9.11
CA GLY A 12 8.81 7.84 8.92
C GLY A 12 10.31 7.80 8.60
N THR A 13 11.11 7.65 9.62
CA THR A 13 12.48 7.13 9.68
C THR A 13 13.38 7.38 8.46
N VAL A 14 14.04 8.53 8.40
CA VAL A 14 15.27 8.70 7.61
C VAL A 14 16.41 8.12 8.42
N LEU A 15 16.83 6.89 8.15
CA LEU A 15 18.13 6.38 8.53
C LEU A 15 19.17 7.08 7.64
N GLY A 16 19.83 8.10 8.19
CA GLY A 16 20.96 8.74 7.52
C GLY A 16 22.12 7.77 7.37
N MET A 17 22.34 7.28 6.15
CA MET A 17 23.63 6.67 5.79
C MET A 17 24.64 7.80 5.59
N ALA A 18 25.47 8.04 6.61
CA ALA A 18 26.68 8.82 6.44
C ALA A 18 27.71 8.00 5.66
N ALA A 19 27.98 8.39 4.43
CA ALA A 19 29.12 7.89 3.67
C ALA A 19 30.40 8.41 4.33
N VAL A 20 31.20 7.52 4.91
CA VAL A 20 32.51 7.86 5.44
C VAL A 20 33.51 7.85 4.29
N LEU A 21 33.99 9.03 3.91
CA LEU A 21 35.18 9.19 3.07
C LEU A 21 36.45 8.95 3.94
N PRO A 22 37.48 8.33 3.43
CA PRO A 22 38.68 8.07 4.21
C PRO A 22 39.54 9.35 4.35
N GLY A 23 39.80 9.74 5.56
CA GLY A 23 40.85 10.67 5.92
C GLY A 23 40.42 12.00 6.52
N ALA A 24 40.22 12.06 7.84
CA ALA A 24 40.53 13.23 8.66
C ALA A 24 40.56 12.86 10.16
N ALA A 25 41.50 13.45 10.85
CA ALA A 25 42.02 13.25 12.18
C ALA A 25 40.96 13.19 13.30
N GLN A 26 41.34 12.42 14.32
CA GLN A 26 40.74 12.32 15.64
C GLN A 26 40.66 13.67 16.34
N HIS A 27 39.46 14.07 16.76
CA HIS A 27 39.26 14.94 17.88
C HIS A 27 38.34 14.24 18.90
N THR A 28 38.93 13.80 19.98
CA THR A 28 38.25 13.32 21.18
C THR A 28 37.66 14.49 21.93
N ALA A 29 36.37 14.71 21.87
CA ALA A 29 35.64 15.48 22.86
C ALA A 29 34.81 14.49 23.69
N GLN A 30 35.21 14.25 24.90
CA GLN A 30 34.54 13.43 25.89
C GLN A 30 33.45 14.27 26.55
N ALA A 31 32.18 14.02 26.21
CA ALA A 31 31.04 14.54 26.98
C ALA A 31 30.70 13.60 28.13
N PRO A 32 30.20 14.09 29.25
CA PRO A 32 29.93 13.26 30.42
C PRO A 32 28.80 12.28 30.14
N ALA A 33 29.02 11.03 30.50
CA ALA A 33 28.07 9.95 30.38
C ALA A 33 26.92 10.10 31.37
N GLU A 34 25.77 10.58 30.94
CA GLU A 34 24.50 10.23 31.61
C GLU A 34 24.15 8.80 31.25
N ALA A 35 23.78 8.01 32.25
CA ALA A 35 23.42 6.61 32.08
C ALA A 35 22.19 6.45 31.19
N VAL A 36 22.42 6.25 29.91
CA VAL A 36 21.41 5.79 28.96
C VAL A 36 21.30 4.28 29.17
N GLY A 37 20.14 3.83 29.63
CA GLY A 37 19.82 2.40 29.71
C GLY A 37 20.13 1.71 28.38
N ASP A 38 20.42 0.42 28.43
CA ASP A 38 20.96 -0.48 27.39
C ASP A 38 20.77 0.01 25.96
N ALA A 39 21.79 0.68 25.43
CA ALA A 39 21.81 1.13 24.06
C ALA A 39 21.91 -0.10 23.14
N ALA A 40 20.93 -0.32 22.30
CA ALA A 40 20.98 -1.36 21.28
C ALA A 40 22.17 -1.07 20.34
N ARG A 41 23.10 -2.02 20.23
CA ARG A 41 24.22 -1.93 19.30
C ARG A 41 23.86 -2.61 18.01
N ILE A 42 23.82 -1.84 16.92
CA ILE A 42 23.70 -2.38 15.56
C ILE A 42 25.10 -2.48 14.98
N THR A 43 25.53 -3.68 14.59
CA THR A 43 26.79 -3.90 13.90
C THR A 43 26.52 -4.26 12.44
N VAL A 44 26.95 -3.41 11.51
CA VAL A 44 26.90 -3.67 10.08
C VAL A 44 28.26 -4.19 9.63
N ARG A 45 28.29 -5.41 9.10
CA ARG A 45 29.52 -6.04 8.60
C ARG A 45 29.56 -5.95 7.10
N LEU A 46 30.35 -5.04 6.58
CA LEU A 46 30.52 -4.84 5.13
C LEU A 46 31.44 -5.90 4.48
N ASP A 47 32.15 -6.68 5.29
CA ASP A 47 32.99 -7.82 4.87
C ASP A 47 32.19 -9.12 4.66
N ARG A 48 30.90 -9.11 5.00
CA ARG A 48 29.98 -10.23 4.81
C ARG A 48 28.80 -9.79 3.96
N ILE A 49 28.97 -9.89 2.67
CA ILE A 49 27.89 -9.61 1.72
C ILE A 49 27.12 -10.92 1.50
N SER A 50 25.82 -10.88 1.69
CA SER A 50 24.95 -12.00 1.34
C SER A 50 24.97 -12.22 -0.17
N GLU A 51 24.96 -13.46 -0.62
CA GLU A 51 24.74 -13.80 -2.02
C GLU A 51 23.32 -13.46 -2.51
N ARG A 52 22.40 -13.21 -1.56
CA ARG A 52 21.03 -12.79 -1.84
C ARG A 52 20.98 -11.29 -2.01
N THR A 53 20.56 -10.85 -3.16
CA THR A 53 20.21 -9.44 -3.41
C THR A 53 18.85 -9.12 -2.84
N VAL A 54 18.74 -7.97 -2.17
CA VAL A 54 17.45 -7.39 -1.78
C VAL A 54 16.77 -6.92 -3.07
N SER A 55 15.53 -7.35 -3.28
CA SER A 55 14.76 -6.92 -4.46
C SER A 55 14.48 -5.42 -4.39
N ASP A 56 14.63 -4.71 -5.51
CA ASP A 56 14.25 -3.29 -5.65
C ASP A 56 12.75 -3.11 -5.34
N ARG A 57 11.96 -4.19 -5.46
CA ARG A 57 10.52 -4.21 -5.19
C ARG A 57 10.14 -4.36 -3.73
N LEU A 58 11.12 -4.42 -2.82
CA LEU A 58 10.85 -4.47 -1.38
C LEU A 58 10.29 -3.15 -0.85
N LEU A 59 10.63 -2.03 -1.47
CA LEU A 59 10.16 -0.70 -1.08
C LEU A 59 9.07 -0.22 -2.04
N GLY A 60 8.02 0.37 -1.48
CA GLY A 60 6.94 0.96 -2.24
C GLY A 60 6.23 2.07 -1.47
N PHE A 61 5.45 2.86 -2.18
CA PHE A 61 4.58 3.88 -1.58
C PHE A 61 3.15 3.75 -2.06
N ASN A 62 2.22 4.10 -1.16
CA ASN A 62 0.84 4.37 -1.54
C ASN A 62 0.72 5.77 -2.11
N ILE A 63 0.16 5.88 -3.30
CA ILE A 63 -0.39 7.10 -3.87
C ILE A 63 -1.89 7.05 -3.63
N VAL A 64 -2.37 7.90 -2.75
CA VAL A 64 -3.77 7.85 -2.31
C VAL A 64 -4.59 8.87 -3.08
N TYR A 65 -5.41 8.38 -3.99
CA TYR A 65 -6.30 9.15 -4.85
C TYR A 65 -6.93 10.37 -4.15
N ALA A 66 -7.64 10.19 -3.04
CA ALA A 66 -8.33 11.27 -2.36
C ALA A 66 -7.42 12.18 -1.48
N LYS A 67 -6.13 11.89 -1.38
CA LYS A 67 -5.19 12.61 -0.51
C LYS A 67 -3.99 13.22 -1.23
N ASN A 68 -3.81 12.90 -2.49
CA ASN A 68 -2.76 13.45 -3.31
C ASN A 68 -3.34 14.39 -4.37
N PRO A 69 -3.69 15.64 -3.99
CA PRO A 69 -4.35 16.57 -4.90
C PRO A 69 -3.37 17.05 -5.99
N ASP A 70 -3.93 17.52 -7.09
CA ASP A 70 -3.19 18.04 -8.23
C ASP A 70 -2.16 19.09 -7.86
N SER A 71 -2.45 19.91 -6.86
CA SER A 71 -1.49 20.92 -6.37
C SER A 71 -0.20 20.29 -5.85
N LEU A 72 -0.29 19.15 -5.15
CA LEU A 72 0.88 18.40 -4.69
C LEU A 72 1.63 17.75 -5.86
N TRP A 73 0.90 17.19 -6.80
CA TRP A 73 1.43 16.59 -8.01
C TRP A 73 2.15 17.61 -8.89
N ARG A 74 1.48 18.73 -9.20
CA ARG A 74 2.01 19.80 -10.06
C ARG A 74 3.17 20.57 -9.44
N SER A 75 3.28 20.59 -8.12
CA SER A 75 4.41 21.22 -7.41
C SER A 75 5.76 20.53 -7.64
N GLY A 76 5.74 19.27 -8.09
CA GLY A 76 6.94 18.43 -8.23
C GLY A 76 7.50 17.89 -6.91
N VAL A 77 6.94 18.28 -5.76
CA VAL A 77 7.40 17.83 -4.42
C VAL A 77 7.23 16.33 -4.27
N LEU A 78 6.08 15.79 -4.68
CA LEU A 78 5.82 14.34 -4.62
C LEU A 78 6.79 13.56 -5.50
N GLU A 79 6.98 14.00 -6.74
CA GLU A 79 7.93 13.37 -7.67
C GLU A 79 9.36 13.38 -7.11
N LYS A 80 9.79 14.54 -6.58
CA LYS A 80 11.13 14.64 -5.98
C LYS A 80 11.30 13.67 -4.80
N ALA A 81 10.33 13.63 -3.90
CA ALA A 81 10.38 12.71 -2.75
C ALA A 81 10.48 11.25 -3.17
N ILE A 82 9.70 10.84 -4.18
CA ILE A 82 9.73 9.49 -4.72
C ILE A 82 11.08 9.20 -5.39
N ARG A 83 11.62 10.13 -6.19
CA ARG A 83 12.94 9.97 -6.82
C ARG A 83 14.07 9.84 -5.80
N ASP A 84 14.00 10.59 -4.69
CA ASP A 84 15.02 10.55 -3.64
C ASP A 84 15.06 9.17 -2.95
N VAL A 85 13.90 8.53 -2.77
CA VAL A 85 13.80 7.21 -2.09
C VAL A 85 13.92 6.04 -3.06
N ARG A 86 13.60 6.21 -4.33
CA ARG A 86 13.63 5.17 -5.39
C ARG A 86 12.87 3.91 -5.03
N PRO A 87 11.56 4.01 -4.75
CA PRO A 87 10.75 2.83 -4.50
C PRO A 87 10.63 1.96 -5.75
N GLY A 88 10.53 0.64 -5.55
CA GLY A 88 10.26 -0.29 -6.64
C GLY A 88 8.81 -0.23 -7.12
N PHE A 89 7.86 0.07 -6.20
CA PHE A 89 6.42 0.15 -6.51
C PHE A 89 5.79 1.48 -6.11
N LEU A 90 4.82 1.90 -6.90
CA LEU A 90 3.81 2.88 -6.50
C LEU A 90 2.43 2.22 -6.57
N ARG A 91 1.72 2.18 -5.43
CA ARG A 91 0.39 1.57 -5.30
C ARG A 91 -0.70 2.63 -5.42
N TYR A 92 -1.66 2.43 -6.32
CA TYR A 92 -2.77 3.35 -6.60
C TYR A 92 -4.09 2.57 -6.77
N PRO A 93 -5.22 3.07 -6.30
CA PRO A 93 -5.52 4.39 -5.74
C PRO A 93 -5.22 4.54 -4.24
N GLY A 94 -4.47 3.65 -3.65
CA GLY A 94 -4.08 3.64 -2.25
C GLY A 94 -4.68 2.47 -1.47
N GLY A 95 -4.90 2.66 -0.15
CA GLY A 95 -5.47 1.63 0.73
C GLY A 95 -6.99 1.56 0.66
N THR A 96 -7.68 1.94 1.75
CA THR A 96 -9.14 1.88 1.90
C THR A 96 -9.91 2.56 0.77
N VAL A 97 -9.35 3.61 0.17
CA VAL A 97 -9.95 4.28 -1.00
C VAL A 97 -10.26 3.30 -2.13
N ASN A 98 -9.43 2.26 -2.32
CA ASN A 98 -9.68 1.25 -3.37
C ASN A 98 -11.01 0.51 -3.20
N THR A 99 -11.56 0.47 -2.00
CA THR A 99 -12.87 -0.16 -1.72
C THR A 99 -14.04 0.58 -2.36
N TYR A 100 -13.86 1.86 -2.64
CA TYR A 100 -14.90 2.78 -3.14
C TYR A 100 -14.54 3.39 -4.50
N PHE A 101 -13.35 3.08 -5.03
CA PHE A 101 -12.80 3.77 -6.19
C PHE A 101 -13.43 3.29 -7.50
N HIS A 102 -14.01 4.23 -8.22
CA HIS A 102 -14.49 4.06 -9.58
C HIS A 102 -13.62 4.92 -10.52
N TRP A 103 -12.69 4.28 -11.21
CA TRP A 103 -11.64 4.96 -11.96
C TRP A 103 -12.17 5.86 -13.10
N GLU A 104 -13.36 5.56 -13.63
CA GLU A 104 -14.03 6.35 -14.66
C GLU A 104 -14.68 7.62 -14.11
N HIS A 105 -14.75 7.75 -12.77
CA HIS A 105 -15.39 8.85 -12.06
C HIS A 105 -14.48 9.45 -11.01
N PRO A 106 -13.34 10.09 -11.41
CA PRO A 106 -12.34 10.59 -10.48
C PRO A 106 -12.82 11.76 -9.61
N THR A 107 -14.04 12.25 -9.83
CA THR A 107 -14.67 13.33 -9.07
C THR A 107 -15.34 12.88 -7.77
N GLY A 108 -15.40 11.58 -7.49
CA GLY A 108 -15.92 11.05 -6.22
C GLY A 108 -15.13 11.58 -5.02
N ASN A 109 -15.71 11.53 -3.82
CA ASN A 109 -15.02 12.00 -2.60
C ASN A 109 -13.89 11.06 -2.11
N GLY A 110 -13.75 9.90 -2.72
CA GLY A 110 -12.73 8.89 -2.44
C GLY A 110 -12.96 8.03 -1.20
N TRP A 111 -14.02 8.29 -0.45
CA TRP A 111 -14.38 7.56 0.78
C TRP A 111 -15.81 7.04 0.79
N GLU A 112 -16.58 7.33 -0.25
CA GLU A 112 -17.92 6.86 -0.44
C GLU A 112 -18.04 6.23 -1.81
N ASP A 113 -18.86 5.19 -1.89
CA ASP A 113 -19.08 4.42 -3.09
C ASP A 113 -20.09 5.14 -4.00
N LEU A 114 -19.71 5.45 -5.22
CA LEU A 114 -20.61 6.08 -6.21
C LEU A 114 -21.80 5.21 -6.58
N TRP A 115 -21.73 3.92 -6.30
CA TRP A 115 -22.85 2.99 -6.54
C TRP A 115 -23.79 2.89 -5.35
N ASP A 116 -23.47 3.51 -4.21
CA ASP A 116 -24.38 3.61 -3.08
C ASP A 116 -25.62 4.41 -3.49
N PRO A 117 -26.85 3.86 -3.38
CA PRO A 117 -28.07 4.58 -3.69
C PRO A 117 -28.27 5.87 -2.86
N GLN A 118 -27.56 5.99 -1.76
CA GLN A 118 -27.59 7.17 -0.87
C GLN A 118 -26.43 8.13 -1.14
N TYR A 119 -25.61 7.87 -2.15
CA TYR A 119 -24.48 8.73 -2.47
C TYR A 119 -24.95 10.14 -2.85
N ASP A 120 -24.40 11.13 -2.16
CA ASP A 120 -24.68 12.53 -2.41
C ASP A 120 -23.67 13.13 -3.40
N THR A 121 -24.10 13.34 -4.65
CA THR A 121 -23.26 13.93 -5.69
C THR A 121 -22.78 15.36 -5.35
N ALA A 122 -23.43 16.06 -4.43
CA ALA A 122 -22.96 17.38 -3.98
C ALA A 122 -21.62 17.29 -3.20
N ARG A 123 -21.22 16.10 -2.77
CA ARG A 123 -19.94 15.85 -2.13
C ARG A 123 -18.79 15.59 -3.10
N ASN A 124 -19.07 15.49 -4.38
CA ASN A 124 -18.03 15.33 -5.38
C ASN A 124 -17.08 16.52 -5.34
N ARG A 125 -15.79 16.23 -5.42
CA ARG A 125 -14.77 17.26 -5.63
C ARG A 125 -14.52 17.46 -7.12
N PRO A 126 -14.01 18.61 -7.51
CA PRO A 126 -13.57 18.83 -8.87
C PRO A 126 -12.49 17.82 -9.29
N PRO A 127 -12.44 17.38 -10.55
CA PRO A 127 -11.42 16.44 -11.04
C PRO A 127 -9.98 16.90 -10.76
N GLU A 128 -9.73 18.17 -10.82
CA GLU A 128 -8.43 18.78 -10.55
C GLU A 128 -7.96 18.70 -9.08
N GLU A 129 -8.81 18.21 -8.18
CA GLU A 129 -8.42 17.99 -6.79
C GLU A 129 -7.85 16.59 -6.54
N PHE A 130 -7.82 15.72 -7.56
CA PHE A 130 -7.40 14.33 -7.41
C PHE A 130 -6.33 13.98 -8.45
N MET A 131 -5.37 13.14 -8.03
CA MET A 131 -4.50 12.47 -8.98
C MET A 131 -5.28 11.40 -9.72
N ASP A 132 -5.53 11.60 -11.00
CA ASP A 132 -6.17 10.61 -11.86
C ASP A 132 -5.19 9.50 -12.33
N ILE A 133 -5.70 8.55 -13.12
CA ILE A 133 -4.88 7.44 -13.62
C ILE A 133 -3.78 7.91 -14.58
N ASP A 134 -4.02 8.93 -15.41
CA ASP A 134 -3.03 9.44 -16.35
C ASP A 134 -1.89 10.17 -15.63
N GLU A 135 -2.22 10.96 -14.61
CA GLU A 135 -1.25 11.65 -13.75
C GLU A 135 -0.42 10.66 -12.92
N TYR A 136 -1.09 9.64 -12.34
CA TYR A 136 -0.40 8.56 -11.65
C TYR A 136 0.58 7.81 -12.58
N MET A 137 0.15 7.43 -13.78
CA MET A 137 1.01 6.74 -14.73
C MET A 137 2.12 7.64 -15.28
N ALA A 138 1.88 8.95 -15.37
CA ALA A 138 2.94 9.91 -15.67
C ALA A 138 3.99 9.98 -14.55
N LEU A 139 3.56 9.94 -13.28
CA LEU A 139 4.45 9.86 -12.11
C LEU A 139 5.28 8.56 -12.13
N VAL A 140 4.64 7.41 -12.35
CA VAL A 140 5.30 6.11 -12.51
C VAL A 140 6.40 6.18 -13.57
N ARG A 141 6.10 6.68 -14.77
CA ARG A 141 7.08 6.80 -15.87
C ARG A 141 8.25 7.70 -15.50
N ARG A 142 7.99 8.84 -14.83
CA ARG A 142 9.04 9.80 -14.46
C ARG A 142 9.93 9.31 -13.33
N THR A 143 9.40 8.50 -12.44
CA THR A 143 10.17 7.97 -11.28
C THR A 143 10.84 6.63 -11.57
N GLY A 144 10.39 5.91 -12.60
CA GLY A 144 10.89 4.58 -12.94
C GLY A 144 10.37 3.46 -12.02
N ALA A 145 9.41 3.77 -11.15
CA ALA A 145 8.75 2.77 -10.30
C ALA A 145 7.83 1.87 -11.13
N GLU A 146 7.53 0.68 -10.61
CA GLU A 146 6.56 -0.23 -11.21
C GLU A 146 5.14 0.09 -10.71
N PRO A 147 4.12 0.14 -11.58
CA PRO A 147 2.76 0.40 -11.16
C PRO A 147 2.14 -0.80 -10.48
N LEU A 148 1.40 -0.54 -9.40
CA LEU A 148 0.56 -1.50 -8.70
C LEU A 148 -0.83 -0.92 -8.61
N LEU A 149 -1.76 -1.40 -9.47
CA LEU A 149 -3.12 -0.87 -9.58
C LEU A 149 -4.13 -1.70 -8.80
N GLY A 150 -5.05 -1.00 -8.13
CA GLY A 150 -6.15 -1.61 -7.40
C GLY A 150 -7.41 -1.79 -8.23
N ILE A 151 -8.10 -2.90 -7.99
CA ILE A 151 -9.42 -3.19 -8.52
C ILE A 151 -10.43 -3.11 -7.37
N ASN A 152 -11.47 -2.31 -7.55
CA ASN A 152 -12.60 -2.28 -6.64
C ASN A 152 -13.47 -3.52 -6.86
N VAL A 153 -13.22 -4.56 -6.09
CA VAL A 153 -14.03 -5.78 -6.11
C VAL A 153 -15.25 -5.68 -5.18
N ASN A 154 -15.29 -4.69 -4.30
CA ASN A 154 -16.27 -4.58 -3.23
C ASN A 154 -17.61 -4.06 -3.73
N SER A 155 -17.64 -2.98 -4.48
CA SER A 155 -18.87 -2.30 -4.89
C SER A 155 -19.82 -3.22 -5.67
N GLY A 156 -19.29 -4.03 -6.58
CA GLY A 156 -20.07 -5.00 -7.34
C GLY A 156 -20.80 -6.00 -6.44
N PHE A 157 -20.14 -6.51 -5.44
CA PHE A 157 -20.72 -7.47 -4.49
C PHE A 157 -21.63 -6.80 -3.45
N ARG A 158 -21.29 -5.60 -3.02
CA ARG A 158 -22.08 -4.83 -2.06
C ARG A 158 -23.43 -4.42 -2.63
N TRP A 159 -23.43 -3.96 -3.89
CA TRP A 159 -24.59 -3.39 -4.55
C TRP A 159 -25.27 -4.33 -5.56
N ASN A 160 -24.90 -5.62 -5.54
CA ASN A 160 -25.41 -6.64 -6.46
C ASN A 160 -25.22 -6.27 -7.96
N ARG A 161 -24.06 -5.72 -8.28
CA ARG A 161 -23.63 -5.26 -9.61
C ARG A 161 -22.30 -5.90 -10.02
N VAL A 162 -22.13 -7.20 -9.74
CA VAL A 162 -20.84 -7.90 -9.92
C VAL A 162 -20.34 -7.81 -11.36
N GLU A 163 -21.21 -8.09 -12.33
CA GLU A 163 -20.82 -8.03 -13.76
C GLU A 163 -20.39 -6.62 -14.16
N GLU A 164 -21.05 -5.58 -13.67
CA GLU A 164 -20.65 -4.20 -13.94
C GLU A 164 -19.28 -3.89 -13.33
N GLY A 165 -18.98 -4.39 -12.13
CA GLY A 165 -17.66 -4.27 -11.52
C GLY A 165 -16.57 -4.98 -12.33
N VAL A 166 -16.85 -6.18 -12.82
CA VAL A 166 -15.93 -6.91 -13.72
C VAL A 166 -15.69 -6.13 -15.01
N GLN A 167 -16.76 -5.58 -15.61
CA GLN A 167 -16.63 -4.77 -16.83
C GLN A 167 -15.83 -3.48 -16.58
N GLU A 168 -16.01 -2.84 -15.43
CA GLU A 168 -15.21 -1.66 -15.05
C GLU A 168 -13.72 -2.01 -14.94
N ALA A 169 -13.38 -3.14 -14.33
CA ALA A 169 -12.01 -3.63 -14.26
C ALA A 169 -11.41 -3.90 -15.64
N LEU A 170 -12.18 -4.56 -16.54
CA LEU A 170 -11.74 -4.82 -17.92
C LEU A 170 -11.56 -3.53 -18.73
N ARG A 171 -12.43 -2.54 -18.54
CA ARG A 171 -12.27 -1.22 -19.18
C ARG A 171 -11.01 -0.52 -18.69
N LEU A 172 -10.67 -0.62 -17.38
CA LEU A 172 -9.41 -0.08 -16.85
C LEU A 172 -8.19 -0.75 -17.49
N MET A 173 -8.19 -2.08 -17.57
CA MET A 173 -7.13 -2.84 -18.23
C MET A 173 -6.99 -2.44 -19.71
N LYS A 174 -8.14 -2.33 -20.42
CA LYS A 174 -8.15 -1.87 -21.80
C LYS A 174 -7.61 -0.46 -21.93
N TYR A 175 -8.04 0.45 -21.08
CA TYR A 175 -7.55 1.83 -21.05
C TYR A 175 -6.03 1.88 -20.87
N CYS A 176 -5.50 1.15 -19.89
CA CYS A 176 -4.05 1.07 -19.66
C CYS A 176 -3.32 0.55 -20.91
N ARG A 177 -3.82 -0.51 -21.54
CA ARG A 177 -3.25 -1.05 -22.77
C ARG A 177 -3.26 -0.04 -23.92
N ASP A 178 -4.40 0.62 -24.15
CA ASP A 178 -4.57 1.58 -25.25
C ASP A 178 -3.70 2.83 -25.07
N LYS A 179 -3.43 3.23 -23.83
CA LYS A 179 -2.47 4.30 -23.48
C LYS A 179 -1.01 3.86 -23.46
N GLY A 180 -0.73 2.59 -23.68
CA GLY A 180 0.62 2.03 -23.60
C GLY A 180 1.16 1.96 -22.16
N PHE A 181 0.29 1.96 -21.18
CA PHE A 181 0.65 1.75 -19.78
C PHE A 181 0.89 0.26 -19.53
N LYS A 182 2.10 -0.09 -19.11
CA LYS A 182 2.48 -1.46 -18.79
C LYS A 182 2.18 -1.74 -17.32
N VAL A 183 1.04 -2.36 -17.04
CA VAL A 183 0.62 -2.72 -15.68
C VAL A 183 0.61 -4.23 -15.55
N LYS A 184 1.55 -4.73 -14.77
CA LYS A 184 1.68 -6.17 -14.49
C LYS A 184 0.96 -6.59 -13.21
N TYR A 185 0.92 -5.73 -12.20
CA TYR A 185 0.48 -6.06 -10.86
C TYR A 185 -0.86 -5.40 -10.53
N TRP A 186 -1.82 -6.23 -10.12
CA TRP A 186 -3.19 -5.82 -9.81
C TRP A 186 -3.58 -6.34 -8.44
N PHE A 187 -3.95 -5.46 -7.51
CA PHE A 187 -4.42 -5.88 -6.19
C PHE A 187 -5.95 -5.84 -6.11
N MET A 188 -6.51 -6.87 -5.49
CA MET A 188 -7.94 -7.14 -5.49
C MET A 188 -8.58 -6.63 -4.20
N GLY A 189 -9.08 -5.40 -4.20
CA GLY A 189 -9.65 -4.77 -3.00
C GLY A 189 -8.59 -4.38 -1.96
N ASN A 190 -9.02 -3.85 -0.83
CA ASN A 190 -8.17 -3.49 0.30
C ASN A 190 -8.80 -3.95 1.60
N GLU A 191 -8.05 -4.70 2.41
CA GLU A 191 -8.44 -5.13 3.76
C GLU A 191 -9.88 -5.66 3.85
N PRO A 192 -10.26 -6.66 3.05
CA PRO A 192 -11.65 -7.15 3.00
C PRO A 192 -12.15 -7.67 4.35
N TYR A 193 -11.24 -7.97 5.26
CA TYR A 193 -11.51 -8.39 6.63
C TYR A 193 -11.91 -7.24 7.58
N MET A 194 -11.78 -5.97 7.13
CA MET A 194 -12.11 -4.79 7.94
C MET A 194 -13.60 -4.46 7.82
N HIS A 195 -14.29 -4.45 8.96
CA HIS A 195 -15.72 -4.19 9.02
C HIS A 195 -16.09 -2.78 8.54
N ASP A 196 -15.36 -1.78 9.02
CA ASP A 196 -15.72 -0.37 8.80
C ASP A 196 -15.40 0.15 7.40
N CYS A 197 -14.50 -0.55 6.70
CA CYS A 197 -13.99 -0.13 5.40
C CYS A 197 -14.77 -0.72 4.21
N ASN A 198 -15.56 -1.78 4.43
CA ASN A 198 -16.13 -2.57 3.34
C ASN A 198 -17.66 -2.70 3.41
N GLY A 199 -18.32 -1.92 4.27
CA GLY A 199 -19.76 -2.09 4.53
C GLY A 199 -20.07 -3.39 5.30
N GLY A 200 -19.06 -3.97 5.95
CA GLY A 200 -19.06 -5.23 6.67
C GLY A 200 -17.87 -6.10 6.27
N ALA A 201 -17.24 -6.74 7.26
CA ALA A 201 -16.16 -7.68 7.01
C ALA A 201 -16.65 -8.85 6.15
N VAL A 202 -15.89 -9.23 5.14
CA VAL A 202 -16.17 -10.44 4.36
C VAL A 202 -15.42 -11.64 4.93
N THR A 203 -15.97 -12.83 4.75
CA THR A 203 -15.26 -14.07 5.09
C THR A 203 -14.17 -14.36 4.07
N PRO A 204 -13.14 -15.19 4.42
CA PRO A 204 -12.12 -15.61 3.48
C PRO A 204 -12.70 -16.26 2.22
N ALA A 205 -13.69 -17.15 2.40
CA ALA A 205 -14.38 -17.80 1.28
C ALA A 205 -15.09 -16.78 0.38
N ARG A 206 -15.80 -15.81 0.98
CA ARG A 206 -16.48 -14.74 0.22
C ARG A 206 -15.50 -13.87 -0.56
N TYR A 207 -14.36 -13.54 0.03
CA TYR A 207 -13.32 -12.83 -0.69
C TYR A 207 -12.74 -13.67 -1.85
N GLY A 208 -12.58 -14.97 -1.63
CA GLY A 208 -12.23 -15.90 -2.71
C GLY A 208 -13.24 -15.91 -3.86
N GLU A 209 -14.55 -15.87 -3.56
CA GLU A 209 -15.60 -15.73 -4.57
C GLU A 209 -15.47 -14.41 -5.35
N MET A 210 -15.18 -13.31 -4.65
CA MET A 210 -14.95 -12.00 -5.30
C MET A 210 -13.78 -12.07 -6.27
N ILE A 211 -12.65 -12.64 -5.85
CA ILE A 211 -11.49 -12.85 -6.73
C ILE A 211 -11.88 -13.71 -7.94
N ASN A 212 -12.59 -14.80 -7.73
CA ASN A 212 -12.99 -15.72 -8.79
C ASN A 212 -13.97 -15.10 -9.81
N ALA A 213 -14.75 -14.10 -9.42
CA ALA A 213 -15.61 -13.38 -10.34
C ALA A 213 -14.83 -12.50 -11.34
N PHE A 214 -13.71 -11.91 -10.90
CA PHE A 214 -12.94 -10.95 -11.69
C PHE A 214 -11.76 -11.59 -12.42
N VAL A 215 -10.93 -12.35 -11.72
CA VAL A 215 -9.61 -12.75 -12.19
C VAL A 215 -9.61 -13.61 -13.45
N PRO A 216 -10.52 -14.60 -13.64
CA PRO A 216 -10.53 -15.37 -14.88
C PRO A 216 -10.71 -14.47 -16.12
N ARG A 217 -11.59 -13.47 -16.03
CA ARG A 217 -11.84 -12.51 -17.10
C ARG A 217 -10.66 -11.56 -17.33
N MET A 218 -10.01 -11.13 -16.27
CA MET A 218 -8.79 -10.32 -16.32
C MET A 218 -7.63 -11.10 -16.95
N LYS A 219 -7.43 -12.36 -16.59
CA LYS A 219 -6.38 -13.23 -17.17
C LYS A 219 -6.69 -13.69 -18.60
N GLU A 220 -7.95 -13.75 -18.98
CA GLU A 220 -8.35 -13.92 -20.38
C GLU A 220 -7.96 -12.71 -21.25
N PHE A 221 -8.09 -11.50 -20.68
CA PHE A 221 -7.70 -10.26 -21.34
C PHE A 221 -6.17 -10.09 -21.44
N ASP A 222 -5.44 -10.44 -20.37
CA ASP A 222 -3.99 -10.41 -20.29
C ASP A 222 -3.48 -11.55 -19.36
N PRO A 223 -2.92 -12.64 -19.91
CA PRO A 223 -2.49 -13.80 -19.14
C PRO A 223 -1.23 -13.57 -18.30
N ASP A 224 -0.48 -12.51 -18.57
CA ASP A 224 0.82 -12.25 -17.93
C ASP A 224 0.70 -11.41 -16.64
N ILE A 225 -0.48 -10.95 -16.32
CA ILE A 225 -0.74 -10.18 -15.09
C ILE A 225 -0.49 -11.01 -13.82
N LYS A 226 -0.17 -10.30 -12.75
CA LYS A 226 -0.01 -10.87 -11.41
C LYS A 226 -1.07 -10.33 -10.49
N ILE A 227 -1.81 -11.23 -9.91
CA ILE A 227 -2.94 -10.95 -9.01
C ILE A 227 -2.46 -11.00 -7.58
N ILE A 228 -2.71 -9.91 -6.85
CA ILE A 228 -2.35 -9.74 -5.45
C ILE A 228 -3.62 -9.75 -4.63
N ALA A 229 -3.74 -10.69 -3.72
CA ALA A 229 -4.81 -10.73 -2.73
C ALA A 229 -4.31 -10.23 -1.38
N ASN A 230 -5.16 -9.51 -0.66
CA ASN A 230 -4.82 -8.91 0.62
C ASN A 230 -5.57 -9.62 1.76
N TRP A 231 -4.85 -10.01 2.81
CA TRP A 231 -5.42 -10.59 4.00
C TRP A 231 -4.63 -10.19 5.26
N HIS A 232 -5.02 -10.73 6.43
CA HIS A 232 -4.37 -10.43 7.71
C HIS A 232 -2.87 -10.72 7.75
N ALA A 233 -2.12 -9.95 8.52
CA ALA A 233 -0.67 -10.10 8.64
C ALA A 233 -0.21 -11.33 9.43
N THR A 234 -1.03 -11.90 10.30
CA THR A 234 -0.60 -12.95 11.22
C THR A 234 -1.09 -14.33 10.77
N PHE A 235 -0.25 -15.07 10.06
CA PHE A 235 -0.56 -16.42 9.59
C PHE A 235 -0.86 -17.39 10.74
N ARG A 236 -0.11 -17.32 11.84
CA ARG A 236 -0.31 -18.17 13.01
C ARG A 236 -1.71 -18.01 13.61
N LYS A 237 -2.21 -16.81 13.70
CA LYS A 237 -3.55 -16.51 14.22
C LYS A 237 -4.65 -16.75 13.18
N HIS A 238 -4.37 -16.52 11.91
CA HIS A 238 -5.35 -16.50 10.83
C HIS A 238 -5.12 -17.60 9.78
N GLY A 239 -4.27 -18.61 10.06
CA GLY A 239 -3.91 -19.66 9.12
C GLY A 239 -5.11 -20.37 8.50
N ARG A 240 -6.14 -20.71 9.29
CA ARG A 240 -7.38 -21.31 8.77
C ARG A 240 -8.10 -20.42 7.75
N GLN A 241 -8.01 -19.10 7.93
CA GLN A 241 -8.63 -18.15 7.01
C GLN A 241 -7.89 -18.14 5.66
N TYR A 242 -6.56 -18.33 5.68
CA TYR A 242 -5.79 -18.52 4.45
C TYR A 242 -6.14 -19.85 3.77
N ASP A 243 -6.31 -20.92 4.53
CA ASP A 243 -6.73 -22.21 3.98
C ASP A 243 -8.10 -22.08 3.29
N GLU A 244 -9.05 -21.41 3.91
CA GLU A 244 -10.36 -21.13 3.33
C GLU A 244 -10.27 -20.28 2.05
N LEU A 245 -9.47 -19.20 2.07
CA LEU A 245 -9.25 -18.34 0.91
C LEU A 245 -8.62 -19.12 -0.25
N PHE A 246 -7.58 -19.89 0.02
CA PHE A 246 -6.87 -20.66 -0.99
C PHE A 246 -7.68 -21.84 -1.52
N ALA A 247 -8.53 -22.45 -0.69
CA ALA A 247 -9.44 -23.48 -1.15
C ALA A 247 -10.41 -22.96 -2.21
N VAL A 248 -10.83 -21.70 -2.11
CA VAL A 248 -11.75 -21.07 -3.06
C VAL A 248 -11.01 -20.45 -4.26
N ALA A 249 -9.96 -19.66 -4.01
CA ALA A 249 -9.36 -18.80 -5.03
C ALA A 249 -7.85 -19.00 -5.24
N GLY A 250 -7.21 -19.96 -4.61
CA GLY A 250 -5.74 -20.09 -4.64
C GLY A 250 -5.15 -20.19 -6.05
N ARG A 251 -5.88 -20.73 -7.03
CA ARG A 251 -5.45 -20.81 -8.44
C ARG A 251 -5.41 -19.43 -9.13
N ASN A 252 -6.12 -18.46 -8.59
CA ASN A 252 -6.27 -17.11 -9.14
C ASN A 252 -5.43 -16.07 -8.41
N ILE A 253 -4.67 -16.47 -7.38
CA ILE A 253 -3.82 -15.61 -6.57
C ILE A 253 -2.37 -15.92 -6.89
N ASP A 254 -1.61 -14.91 -7.30
CA ASP A 254 -0.17 -15.03 -7.55
C ASP A 254 0.66 -14.58 -6.34
N ILE A 255 0.18 -13.61 -5.57
CA ILE A 255 0.89 -12.98 -4.45
C ILE A 255 -0.10 -12.71 -3.31
N ILE A 256 0.34 -12.89 -2.08
CA ILE A 256 -0.38 -12.41 -0.88
C ILE A 256 0.27 -11.14 -0.38
N ASP A 257 -0.54 -10.09 -0.25
CA ASP A 257 -0.20 -8.83 0.40
C ASP A 257 -0.71 -8.87 1.84
N VAL A 258 0.19 -8.72 2.80
CA VAL A 258 -0.14 -8.72 4.22
C VAL A 258 0.03 -7.32 4.79
N HIS A 259 -1.01 -6.81 5.40
CA HIS A 259 -0.97 -5.53 6.07
C HIS A 259 -0.66 -5.72 7.55
N TRP A 260 0.39 -5.09 7.98
CA TRP A 260 0.90 -5.25 9.31
C TRP A 260 1.28 -3.91 9.94
N TYR A 261 0.82 -3.69 11.17
CA TYR A 261 1.08 -2.49 11.93
C TYR A 261 1.59 -2.86 13.31
N CYS A 262 2.78 -2.35 13.68
CA CYS A 262 3.34 -2.51 15.03
C CYS A 262 2.37 -1.99 16.09
N MET A 263 1.92 -0.79 15.87
CA MET A 263 0.97 -0.10 16.72
C MET A 263 0.12 0.81 15.86
N TRP A 264 -1.18 0.74 16.05
CA TRP A 264 -2.12 1.67 15.44
C TRP A 264 -2.49 2.77 16.44
N GLY A 265 -2.50 4.04 15.98
CA GLY A 265 -3.03 5.16 16.77
C GLY A 265 -2.14 5.64 17.91
N THR A 266 -0.82 5.38 17.87
CA THR A 266 0.10 6.01 18.84
C THR A 266 0.31 7.49 18.49
N ALA A 267 0.18 8.35 19.50
CA ALA A 267 0.27 9.80 19.32
C ALA A 267 1.70 10.34 19.33
N SER A 268 2.65 9.58 19.87
CA SER A 268 4.05 10.00 20.01
C SER A 268 5.04 8.84 19.99
N TRP A 269 6.30 9.16 19.73
CA TRP A 269 7.41 8.22 19.79
C TRP A 269 7.56 7.60 21.19
N ASN A 270 7.42 8.40 22.25
CA ASN A 270 7.52 7.91 23.62
C ASN A 270 6.40 6.94 23.98
N GLU A 271 5.19 7.21 23.51
CA GLU A 271 4.06 6.30 23.68
C GLU A 271 4.32 4.99 22.93
N TRP A 272 4.84 5.05 21.71
CA TRP A 272 5.20 3.89 20.92
C TRP A 272 6.28 3.04 21.64
N LEU A 273 7.34 3.66 22.13
CA LEU A 273 8.41 2.97 22.89
C LEU A 273 7.87 2.30 24.16
N ALA A 274 6.96 2.98 24.88
CA ALA A 274 6.41 2.45 26.12
C ALA A 274 5.47 1.24 25.91
N LYS A 275 4.77 1.20 24.78
CA LYS A 275 3.77 0.16 24.47
C LYS A 275 4.31 -0.98 23.62
N THR A 276 5.44 -0.79 22.95
CA THR A 276 5.95 -1.75 21.99
C THR A 276 7.36 -2.18 22.40
N PRO A 277 7.51 -3.23 23.22
CA PRO A 277 8.79 -3.85 23.39
C PRO A 277 9.23 -4.45 22.05
N CYS A 278 10.15 -3.80 21.35
CA CYS A 278 10.59 -4.19 20.00
C CYS A 278 11.03 -5.65 19.88
N GLY A 279 11.57 -6.22 20.96
CA GLY A 279 11.99 -7.62 20.97
C GLY A 279 10.85 -8.64 20.91
N VAL A 280 9.72 -8.33 21.56
CA VAL A 280 8.54 -9.22 21.55
C VAL A 280 7.86 -9.20 20.18
N PHE A 281 7.92 -8.07 19.52
CA PHE A 281 7.17 -7.86 18.30
C PHE A 281 7.79 -8.55 17.08
N LEU A 282 9.08 -8.42 16.88
CA LEU A 282 9.81 -9.07 15.80
C LEU A 282 10.05 -10.56 16.07
N GLY A 283 10.15 -10.96 17.36
CA GLY A 283 10.36 -12.35 17.74
C GLY A 283 9.13 -13.22 17.73
N ASP A 284 7.98 -12.68 18.18
CA ASP A 284 6.80 -13.52 18.47
C ASP A 284 5.75 -13.52 17.36
N SER A 285 5.74 -12.55 16.44
CA SER A 285 4.68 -12.50 15.44
C SER A 285 5.13 -12.61 14.00
N TYR A 286 6.24 -12.01 13.60
CA TYR A 286 6.59 -11.96 12.20
C TYR A 286 7.80 -12.82 11.82
N ALA A 287 8.89 -12.76 12.56
CA ALA A 287 10.07 -13.57 12.27
C ALA A 287 9.84 -15.08 12.50
N SER A 288 8.94 -15.43 13.43
CA SER A 288 8.56 -16.82 13.68
C SER A 288 7.47 -17.36 12.73
N GLU A 289 6.92 -16.52 11.85
CA GLU A 289 5.90 -16.91 10.88
C GLU A 289 6.43 -16.99 9.44
N ILE A 290 7.67 -16.52 9.23
CA ILE A 290 8.33 -16.56 7.91
C ILE A 290 9.30 -17.75 7.79
N ASP A 291 9.68 -18.37 8.91
CA ASP A 291 10.43 -19.62 8.93
C ASP A 291 9.48 -20.82 8.77
#